data_412c888c8ff8a7d1e53b78b983a7fe85
#
_entry.id   412c888c8ff8a7d1e53b78b983a7fe85
#
_cell.length_a   1.000
_cell.length_b   1.000
_cell.length_c   1.000
_cell.angle_alpha   90.00
_cell.angle_beta   90.00
_cell.angle_gamma   90.00
#
_symmetry.space_group_name_H-M   'P 1'
#
loop_
_entity.id
_entity.type
_entity.pdbx_description
1 polymer ?
#
loop_
_entity_poly.entity_id
_entity_poly.type
_entity_poly.pdbx_seq_one_letter_code
_entity_poly.pdbx_strand_id
1 'polypeptide(L)'
;MIHMEQVSYSYQKNKAPIMNNVTLHESEPVIGAIWGRNGAGKTTLMSLLAGHNRPDSGTIQIMDQNPYNNLSAQGHLCYIQENHPLGKNWNMNDLVTIGSHFHSQWNHQLAKRLIDVFELPSKQKISKFSKGMKTAAQIILGLCSNASVTIMDEPTNGLDAEKRKLFYEALLETYEDNPRLILISTHHIEEIQPLCETLIVVHQGKVLYHHPMEEIRERGVLLTGLIQDIGIASQGADIIDSARMGTTSKVMIDDVYSKEWIAKAQHHGLSIEKAALQDYLVNVTRKEEARV
;
A
#
# COMPACT_ATOMS: atom_id res chain seq x y z
N MET A 1 7.34 15.77 -3.16
CA MET A 1 7.86 14.83 -2.13
C MET A 1 8.57 13.62 -2.76
N ILE A 2 7.87 12.77 -3.49
CA ILE A 2 8.44 11.67 -4.28
C ILE A 2 8.35 12.01 -5.76
N HIS A 3 9.47 11.84 -6.48
CA HIS A 3 9.53 11.98 -7.93
C HIS A 3 10.37 10.83 -8.48
N MET A 4 9.74 9.94 -9.23
CA MET A 4 10.37 8.79 -9.87
C MET A 4 10.05 8.84 -11.36
N GLU A 5 11.07 8.87 -12.22
CA GLU A 5 10.95 9.01 -13.68
C GLU A 5 11.62 7.86 -14.41
N GLN A 6 10.83 7.11 -15.19
CA GLN A 6 11.28 6.06 -16.10
C GLN A 6 12.28 5.08 -15.47
N VAL A 7 12.03 4.72 -14.20
CA VAL A 7 12.93 3.89 -13.41
C VAL A 7 12.83 2.43 -13.80
N SER A 8 13.98 1.82 -14.11
CA SER A 8 14.11 0.37 -14.26
C SER A 8 15.18 -0.16 -13.31
N TYR A 9 14.94 -1.40 -12.81
CA TYR A 9 15.85 -2.02 -11.86
C TYR A 9 15.84 -3.56 -11.94
N SER A 10 17.00 -4.17 -11.82
CA SER A 10 17.23 -5.61 -11.77
C SER A 10 18.15 -5.98 -10.61
N TYR A 11 17.82 -7.01 -9.82
CA TYR A 11 18.73 -7.49 -8.76
C TYR A 11 20.02 -8.10 -9.30
N GLN A 12 20.01 -8.57 -10.54
CA GLN A 12 21.17 -9.17 -11.20
C GLN A 12 21.33 -8.59 -12.59
N LYS A 13 22.54 -8.15 -12.92
CA LYS A 13 22.87 -7.72 -14.29
C LYS A 13 22.54 -8.85 -15.27
N ASN A 14 21.95 -8.51 -16.42
CA ASN A 14 21.53 -9.42 -17.48
C ASN A 14 20.30 -10.32 -17.18
N LYS A 15 19.55 -10.07 -16.12
CA LYS A 15 18.20 -10.64 -15.92
C LYS A 15 17.13 -9.62 -16.29
N ALA A 16 15.94 -10.14 -16.57
CA ALA A 16 14.76 -9.30 -16.80
C ALA A 16 14.56 -8.31 -15.62
N PRO A 17 14.22 -7.05 -15.89
CA PRO A 17 14.04 -6.05 -14.86
C PRO A 17 12.83 -6.43 -13.95
N ILE A 18 13.03 -6.28 -12.66
CA ILE A 18 11.96 -6.43 -11.65
C ILE A 18 11.06 -5.19 -11.62
N MET A 19 11.65 -4.01 -11.84
CA MET A 19 10.92 -2.76 -12.10
C MET A 19 11.23 -2.31 -13.52
N ASN A 20 10.18 -1.97 -14.28
CA ASN A 20 10.32 -1.69 -15.71
C ASN A 20 9.65 -0.38 -16.09
N ASN A 21 10.46 0.65 -16.36
CA ASN A 21 10.04 1.97 -16.79
C ASN A 21 8.95 2.59 -15.89
N VAL A 22 9.18 2.59 -14.59
CA VAL A 22 8.24 3.08 -13.59
C VAL A 22 8.35 4.60 -13.46
N THR A 23 7.20 5.27 -13.57
CA THR A 23 7.03 6.69 -13.26
C THR A 23 6.01 6.81 -12.13
N LEU A 24 6.34 7.59 -11.09
CA LEU A 24 5.49 7.82 -9.92
C LEU A 24 5.79 9.20 -9.33
N HIS A 25 4.76 10.00 -9.13
CA HIS A 25 4.85 11.33 -8.54
C HIS A 25 3.87 11.46 -7.39
N GLU A 26 4.37 11.84 -6.22
CA GLU A 26 3.56 12.19 -5.05
C GLU A 26 4.11 13.47 -4.44
N SER A 27 3.41 14.56 -4.61
CA SER A 27 3.89 15.90 -4.24
C SER A 27 3.30 16.42 -2.95
N GLU A 28 2.13 15.91 -2.54
CA GLU A 28 1.39 16.39 -1.39
C GLU A 28 1.54 15.47 -0.17
N PRO A 29 1.34 15.99 1.04
CA PRO A 29 1.14 15.16 2.22
C PRO A 29 -0.15 14.33 2.06
N VAL A 30 0.01 13.00 1.95
CA VAL A 30 -1.12 12.05 1.84
C VAL A 30 -0.80 10.74 2.55
N ILE A 31 -1.81 10.02 2.97
CA ILE A 31 -1.70 8.59 3.25
C ILE A 31 -2.01 7.84 1.96
N GLY A 32 -1.01 7.17 1.40
CA GLY A 32 -1.13 6.40 0.16
C GLY A 32 -1.02 4.89 0.40
N ALA A 33 -1.88 4.11 -0.24
CA ALA A 33 -1.78 2.65 -0.25
C ALA A 33 -0.97 2.18 -1.47
N ILE A 34 -0.05 1.22 -1.27
CA ILE A 34 0.61 0.48 -2.33
C ILE A 34 0.03 -0.93 -2.33
N TRP A 35 -0.73 -1.26 -3.37
CA TRP A 35 -1.33 -2.57 -3.51
C TRP A 35 -0.72 -3.34 -4.69
N GLY A 36 -0.67 -4.63 -4.57
CA GLY A 36 -0.23 -5.56 -5.62
C GLY A 36 -0.08 -6.97 -5.07
N ARG A 37 -0.22 -7.97 -5.94
CA ARG A 37 -0.05 -9.39 -5.58
C ARG A 37 1.37 -9.67 -5.10
N ASN A 38 1.56 -10.80 -4.43
CA ASN A 38 2.91 -11.24 -4.05
C ASN A 38 3.79 -11.41 -5.29
N GLY A 39 5.01 -10.87 -5.24
CA GLY A 39 5.93 -10.83 -6.38
C GLY A 39 5.68 -9.71 -7.39
N ALA A 40 4.69 -8.84 -7.20
CA ALA A 40 4.41 -7.73 -8.13
C ALA A 40 5.52 -6.67 -8.19
N GLY A 41 6.39 -6.60 -7.16
CA GLY A 41 7.49 -5.63 -7.10
C GLY A 41 7.33 -4.55 -6.02
N LYS A 42 6.32 -4.63 -5.13
CA LYS A 42 6.07 -3.63 -4.06
C LYS A 42 7.31 -3.34 -3.20
N THR A 43 7.90 -4.38 -2.61
CA THR A 43 9.11 -4.24 -1.77
C THR A 43 10.29 -3.68 -2.56
N THR A 44 10.41 -4.03 -3.85
CA THR A 44 11.45 -3.47 -4.73
C THR A 44 11.21 -1.99 -4.99
N LEU A 45 9.98 -1.58 -5.30
CA LEU A 45 9.61 -0.18 -5.46
C LEU A 45 9.94 0.62 -4.19
N MET A 46 9.52 0.13 -3.03
CA MET A 46 9.78 0.81 -1.75
C MET A 46 11.28 0.86 -1.40
N SER A 47 12.05 -0.19 -1.70
CA SER A 47 13.50 -0.21 -1.47
C SER A 47 14.26 0.76 -2.38
N LEU A 48 13.77 0.99 -3.59
CA LEU A 48 14.30 2.00 -4.51
C LEU A 48 13.99 3.42 -4.01
N LEU A 49 12.74 3.68 -3.60
CA LEU A 49 12.33 4.95 -2.97
C LEU A 49 13.13 5.22 -1.70
N ALA A 50 13.40 4.18 -0.91
CA ALA A 50 14.22 4.27 0.30
C ALA A 50 15.73 4.48 0.03
N GLY A 51 16.16 4.44 -1.23
CA GLY A 51 17.57 4.56 -1.58
C GLY A 51 18.43 3.37 -1.17
N HIS A 52 17.84 2.22 -0.85
CA HIS A 52 18.57 0.99 -0.55
C HIS A 52 19.22 0.39 -1.80
N ASN A 53 18.61 0.63 -2.96
CA ASN A 53 19.09 0.17 -4.24
C ASN A 53 19.25 1.35 -5.21
N ARG A 54 20.27 1.28 -6.05
CA ARG A 54 20.46 2.23 -7.16
C ARG A 54 19.69 1.72 -8.38
N PRO A 55 18.85 2.54 -9.04
CA PRO A 55 18.20 2.14 -10.28
C PRO A 55 19.23 1.90 -11.40
N ASP A 56 18.92 0.98 -12.32
CA ASP A 56 19.70 0.74 -13.53
C ASP A 56 19.54 1.89 -14.54
N SER A 57 18.33 2.47 -14.59
CA SER A 57 18.00 3.64 -15.41
C SER A 57 16.91 4.48 -14.76
N GLY A 58 16.72 5.70 -15.26
CA GLY A 58 15.78 6.67 -14.71
C GLY A 58 16.32 7.43 -13.50
N THR A 59 15.47 8.22 -12.87
CA THR A 59 15.83 9.06 -11.72
C THR A 59 14.82 8.89 -10.59
N ILE A 60 15.32 8.98 -9.34
CA ILE A 60 14.51 8.98 -8.13
C ILE A 60 14.91 10.18 -7.29
N GLN A 61 13.93 10.93 -6.83
CA GLN A 61 14.11 12.03 -5.89
C GLN A 61 13.12 11.91 -4.74
N ILE A 62 13.61 12.15 -3.53
CA ILE A 62 12.84 12.32 -2.30
C ILE A 62 13.19 13.70 -1.76
N MET A 63 12.18 14.57 -1.60
CA MET A 63 12.40 15.97 -1.22
C MET A 63 13.46 16.62 -2.11
N ASP A 64 13.32 16.43 -3.44
CA ASP A 64 14.20 16.96 -4.50
C ASP A 64 15.66 16.47 -4.45
N GLN A 65 15.94 15.41 -3.69
CA GLN A 65 17.25 14.82 -3.54
C GLN A 65 17.26 13.35 -3.93
N ASN A 66 18.35 12.89 -4.57
CA ASN A 66 18.54 11.46 -4.83
C ASN A 66 18.71 10.72 -3.50
N PRO A 67 17.87 9.71 -3.18
CA PRO A 67 17.94 9.02 -1.89
C PRO A 67 19.12 8.04 -1.78
N TYR A 68 19.71 7.60 -2.90
CA TYR A 68 20.78 6.62 -2.89
C TYR A 68 22.10 7.23 -2.41
N ASN A 69 22.69 6.66 -1.34
CA ASN A 69 23.96 7.12 -0.74
C ASN A 69 23.97 8.62 -0.36
N ASN A 70 22.84 9.17 0.06
CA ASN A 70 22.71 10.59 0.39
C ASN A 70 22.13 10.76 1.80
N LEU A 71 22.98 11.12 2.76
CA LEU A 71 22.57 11.31 4.16
C LEU A 71 21.53 12.40 4.36
N SER A 72 21.58 13.47 3.56
CA SER A 72 20.57 14.54 3.61
C SER A 72 19.19 14.03 3.23
N ALA A 73 19.09 13.29 2.12
CA ALA A 73 17.83 12.68 1.70
C ALA A 73 17.33 11.65 2.70
N GLN A 74 18.23 10.85 3.27
CA GLN A 74 17.91 9.84 4.29
C GLN A 74 17.36 10.46 5.58
N GLY A 75 17.73 11.69 5.91
CA GLY A 75 17.19 12.42 7.05
C GLY A 75 15.69 12.76 6.92
N HIS A 76 15.16 12.78 5.69
CA HIS A 76 13.74 13.02 5.40
C HIS A 76 12.91 11.74 5.28
N LEU A 77 13.54 10.56 5.37
CA LEU A 77 12.92 9.28 5.03
C LEU A 77 12.94 8.31 6.22
N CYS A 78 11.82 7.64 6.47
CA CYS A 78 11.75 6.48 7.33
C CYS A 78 11.17 5.30 6.54
N TYR A 79 11.95 4.22 6.38
CA TYR A 79 11.50 3.01 5.71
C TYR A 79 11.46 1.83 6.67
N ILE A 80 10.28 1.31 6.90
CA ILE A 80 10.01 0.12 7.71
C ILE A 80 9.69 -1.05 6.78
N GLN A 81 10.58 -2.04 6.75
CA GLN A 81 10.38 -3.27 6.00
C GLN A 81 9.52 -4.26 6.79
N GLU A 82 8.83 -5.19 6.14
CA GLU A 82 8.04 -6.26 6.79
C GLU A 82 8.85 -7.00 7.88
N ASN A 83 10.11 -7.30 7.61
CA ASN A 83 11.03 -7.92 8.57
C ASN A 83 12.16 -6.94 8.93
N HIS A 84 11.82 -5.71 9.29
CA HIS A 84 12.79 -4.67 9.61
C HIS A 84 13.78 -5.15 10.69
N PRO A 85 15.10 -5.04 10.46
CA PRO A 85 16.10 -5.53 11.38
C PRO A 85 16.15 -4.67 12.64
N LEU A 86 15.56 -5.15 13.72
CA LEU A 86 15.72 -4.54 15.04
C LEU A 86 16.90 -5.18 15.77
N GLY A 87 17.63 -4.40 16.54
CA GLY A 87 18.77 -4.88 17.29
C GLY A 87 18.39 -5.99 18.27
N LYS A 88 18.98 -7.18 18.14
CA LYS A 88 18.62 -8.37 18.95
C LYS A 88 18.77 -8.14 20.47
N ASN A 89 19.69 -7.30 20.87
CA ASN A 89 19.96 -6.99 22.28
C ASN A 89 19.23 -5.72 22.75
N TRP A 90 18.56 -4.98 21.87
CA TRP A 90 17.82 -3.79 22.22
C TRP A 90 16.56 -4.13 23.02
N ASN A 91 16.14 -3.21 23.84
CA ASN A 91 14.80 -3.12 24.43
C ASN A 91 14.06 -1.89 23.87
N MET A 92 12.85 -1.60 24.32
CA MET A 92 12.09 -0.45 23.79
C MET A 92 12.73 0.90 24.12
N ASN A 93 13.43 1.04 25.26
CA ASN A 93 14.14 2.28 25.57
C ASN A 93 15.31 2.50 24.61
N ASP A 94 16.03 1.44 24.26
CA ASP A 94 17.12 1.52 23.28
C ASP A 94 16.58 1.90 21.91
N LEU A 95 15.44 1.31 21.48
CA LEU A 95 14.78 1.63 20.23
C LEU A 95 14.37 3.12 20.16
N VAL A 96 13.74 3.66 21.22
CA VAL A 96 13.38 5.08 21.30
C VAL A 96 14.61 5.97 21.25
N THR A 97 15.66 5.62 21.98
CA THR A 97 16.92 6.38 21.99
C THR A 97 17.55 6.42 20.60
N ILE A 98 17.64 5.27 19.94
CA ILE A 98 18.23 5.16 18.58
C ILE A 98 17.35 5.88 17.55
N GLY A 99 16.02 5.67 17.60
CA GLY A 99 15.09 6.38 16.71
C GLY A 99 15.23 7.89 16.80
N SER A 100 15.34 8.44 18.02
CA SER A 100 15.51 9.88 18.22
C SER A 100 16.88 10.44 17.78
N HIS A 101 17.89 9.59 17.66
CA HIS A 101 19.18 10.01 17.08
C HIS A 101 19.15 10.08 15.54
N PHE A 102 18.38 9.20 14.90
CA PHE A 102 18.27 9.20 13.44
C PHE A 102 17.25 10.19 12.90
N HIS A 103 16.21 10.52 13.68
CA HIS A 103 15.11 11.38 13.27
C HIS A 103 15.00 12.60 14.19
N SER A 104 15.38 13.77 13.70
CA SER A 104 15.38 15.02 14.46
C SER A 104 13.99 15.47 14.94
N GLN A 105 12.94 15.01 14.27
CA GLN A 105 11.52 15.29 14.59
C GLN A 105 10.87 14.16 15.42
N TRP A 106 11.67 13.31 16.05
CA TRP A 106 11.17 12.17 16.81
C TRP A 106 10.16 12.57 17.89
N ASN A 107 8.99 11.92 17.88
CA ASN A 107 7.93 12.18 18.86
C ASN A 107 8.03 11.24 20.07
N HIS A 108 8.68 11.72 21.13
CA HIS A 108 8.86 10.97 22.39
C HIS A 108 7.54 10.69 23.11
N GLN A 109 6.56 11.62 23.06
CA GLN A 109 5.29 11.46 23.75
C GLN A 109 4.46 10.37 23.09
N LEU A 110 4.40 10.39 21.75
CA LEU A 110 3.76 9.35 20.97
C LEU A 110 4.41 7.99 21.21
N ALA A 111 5.74 7.91 21.21
CA ALA A 111 6.47 6.65 21.44
C ALA A 111 6.11 6.04 22.81
N LYS A 112 6.11 6.84 23.87
CA LYS A 112 5.71 6.39 25.20
C LYS A 112 4.28 5.86 25.20
N ARG A 113 3.34 6.61 24.64
CA ARG A 113 1.92 6.23 24.56
C ARG A 113 1.73 4.93 23.77
N LEU A 114 2.36 4.80 22.60
CA LEU A 114 2.22 3.59 21.78
C LEU A 114 2.86 2.36 22.42
N ILE A 115 3.95 2.51 23.19
CA ILE A 115 4.51 1.40 23.97
C ILE A 115 3.49 0.88 24.98
N ASP A 116 2.78 1.79 25.67
CA ASP A 116 1.74 1.43 26.65
C ASP A 116 0.51 0.82 25.94
N VAL A 117 0.04 1.42 24.84
CA VAL A 117 -1.14 0.96 24.06
C VAL A 117 -0.92 -0.43 23.45
N PHE A 118 0.28 -0.69 22.92
CA PHE A 118 0.63 -2.02 22.39
C PHE A 118 1.11 -3.01 23.46
N GLU A 119 1.10 -2.60 24.72
CA GLU A 119 1.52 -3.42 25.88
C GLU A 119 2.94 -3.99 25.73
N LEU A 120 3.87 -3.18 25.22
CA LEU A 120 5.24 -3.64 25.01
C LEU A 120 6.09 -3.54 26.26
N PRO A 121 6.75 -4.62 26.71
CA PRO A 121 7.58 -4.59 27.89
C PRO A 121 8.88 -3.80 27.66
N SER A 122 8.96 -2.59 28.26
CA SER A 122 10.01 -1.62 27.98
C SER A 122 11.44 -2.10 28.24
N LYS A 123 11.65 -3.03 29.18
CA LYS A 123 12.98 -3.56 29.57
C LYS A 123 13.31 -4.93 28.97
N GLN A 124 12.35 -5.61 28.36
CA GLN A 124 12.59 -6.91 27.75
C GLN A 124 13.32 -6.76 26.42
N LYS A 125 14.29 -7.65 26.15
CA LYS A 125 15.00 -7.66 24.85
C LYS A 125 14.06 -7.96 23.70
N ILE A 126 14.15 -7.20 22.61
CA ILE A 126 13.34 -7.36 21.40
C ILE A 126 13.51 -8.76 20.78
N SER A 127 14.67 -9.42 20.97
CA SER A 127 14.86 -10.80 20.55
C SER A 127 13.86 -11.79 21.16
N LYS A 128 13.28 -11.47 22.33
CA LYS A 128 12.27 -12.28 23.02
C LYS A 128 10.82 -11.87 22.68
N PHE A 129 10.62 -10.86 21.86
CA PHE A 129 9.30 -10.42 21.43
C PHE A 129 8.65 -11.44 20.50
N SER A 130 7.34 -11.62 20.63
CA SER A 130 6.53 -12.31 19.63
C SER A 130 6.60 -11.59 18.28
N LYS A 131 6.10 -12.22 17.19
CA LYS A 131 6.02 -11.57 15.88
C LYS A 131 5.21 -10.26 15.98
N GLY A 132 4.02 -10.30 16.57
CA GLY A 132 3.17 -9.11 16.74
C GLY A 132 3.83 -8.00 17.56
N MET A 133 4.54 -8.35 18.66
CA MET A 133 5.27 -7.36 19.44
C MET A 133 6.42 -6.69 18.64
N LYS A 134 7.11 -7.46 17.79
CA LYS A 134 8.14 -6.89 16.88
C LYS A 134 7.51 -5.96 15.85
N THR A 135 6.39 -6.37 15.27
CA THR A 135 5.64 -5.53 14.35
C THR A 135 5.18 -4.22 15.03
N ALA A 136 4.65 -4.28 16.25
CA ALA A 136 4.28 -3.09 17.01
C ALA A 136 5.49 -2.18 17.29
N ALA A 137 6.65 -2.74 17.62
CA ALA A 137 7.89 -1.96 17.79
C ALA A 137 8.33 -1.28 16.48
N GLN A 138 8.16 -1.93 15.33
CA GLN A 138 8.43 -1.35 14.01
C GLN A 138 7.45 -0.21 13.68
N ILE A 139 6.16 -0.37 14.00
CA ILE A 139 5.15 0.68 13.86
C ILE A 139 5.53 1.91 14.67
N ILE A 140 5.95 1.72 15.92
CA ILE A 140 6.41 2.82 16.78
C ILE A 140 7.59 3.56 16.13
N LEU A 141 8.56 2.82 15.58
CA LEU A 141 9.69 3.42 14.87
C LEU A 141 9.24 4.27 13.68
N GLY A 142 8.33 3.75 12.86
CA GLY A 142 7.81 4.45 11.68
C GLY A 142 6.99 5.69 12.03
N LEU A 143 5.99 5.56 12.91
CA LEU A 143 5.10 6.67 13.25
C LEU A 143 5.81 7.77 14.05
N CYS A 144 6.67 7.40 15.01
CA CYS A 144 7.36 8.36 15.85
C CYS A 144 8.54 9.06 15.17
N SER A 145 9.01 8.57 14.02
CA SER A 145 10.08 9.21 13.25
C SER A 145 9.73 10.62 12.81
N ASN A 146 8.43 10.89 12.55
CA ASN A 146 7.94 12.14 11.94
C ASN A 146 8.73 12.55 10.69
N ALA A 147 9.29 11.57 9.97
CA ALA A 147 10.00 11.80 8.73
C ALA A 147 9.05 12.38 7.66
N SER A 148 9.53 13.29 6.81
CA SER A 148 8.73 13.90 5.74
C SER A 148 8.11 12.87 4.80
N VAL A 149 8.81 11.74 4.61
CA VAL A 149 8.33 10.57 3.85
C VAL A 149 8.49 9.34 4.73
N THR A 150 7.38 8.67 5.06
CA THR A 150 7.38 7.41 5.80
C THR A 150 6.86 6.31 4.87
N ILE A 151 7.61 5.23 4.73
CA ILE A 151 7.24 4.06 3.90
C ILE A 151 7.18 2.84 4.80
N MET A 152 6.06 2.11 4.79
CA MET A 152 5.88 0.90 5.59
C MET A 152 5.47 -0.28 4.72
N ASP A 153 6.26 -1.35 4.75
CA ASP A 153 5.98 -2.58 4.01
C ASP A 153 5.23 -3.57 4.90
N GLU A 154 3.95 -3.81 4.61
CA GLU A 154 3.05 -4.72 5.32
C GLU A 154 3.05 -4.52 6.85
N PRO A 155 2.85 -3.29 7.37
CA PRO A 155 3.06 -2.97 8.79
C PRO A 155 2.07 -3.65 9.74
N THR A 156 1.00 -4.25 9.23
CA THR A 156 0.01 -4.96 10.04
C THR A 156 0.21 -6.47 10.06
N ASN A 157 1.20 -6.98 9.32
CA ASN A 157 1.44 -8.41 9.21
C ASN A 157 1.89 -9.01 10.55
N GLY A 158 1.09 -9.94 11.09
CA GLY A 158 1.32 -10.58 12.39
C GLY A 158 0.67 -9.88 13.58
N LEU A 159 -0.09 -8.80 13.36
CA LEU A 159 -0.99 -8.23 14.36
C LEU A 159 -2.35 -8.94 14.34
N ASP A 160 -2.97 -9.06 15.51
CA ASP A 160 -4.38 -9.40 15.65
C ASP A 160 -5.27 -8.22 15.24
N ALA A 161 -6.58 -8.46 15.13
CA ALA A 161 -7.52 -7.43 14.66
C ALA A 161 -7.58 -6.20 15.58
N GLU A 162 -7.45 -6.38 16.90
CA GLU A 162 -7.45 -5.28 17.87
C GLU A 162 -6.22 -4.38 17.67
N LYS A 163 -5.03 -4.97 17.57
CA LYS A 163 -3.79 -4.21 17.37
C LYS A 163 -3.71 -3.56 15.99
N ARG A 164 -4.32 -4.16 14.95
CA ARG A 164 -4.45 -3.48 13.64
C ARG A 164 -5.29 -2.22 13.76
N LYS A 165 -6.43 -2.29 14.48
CA LYS A 165 -7.27 -1.12 14.72
C LYS A 165 -6.50 0.00 15.44
N LEU A 166 -5.77 -0.35 16.51
CA LEU A 166 -4.90 0.59 17.23
C LEU A 166 -3.84 1.24 16.32
N PHE A 167 -3.26 0.47 15.41
CA PHE A 167 -2.34 1.01 14.42
C PHE A 167 -3.01 2.04 13.50
N TYR A 168 -4.21 1.73 12.98
CA TYR A 168 -4.91 2.65 12.08
C TYR A 168 -5.35 3.93 12.78
N GLU A 169 -5.79 3.85 14.03
CA GLU A 169 -6.09 5.01 14.87
C GLU A 169 -4.85 5.88 15.09
N ALA A 170 -3.72 5.26 15.47
CA ALA A 170 -2.45 5.96 15.66
C ALA A 170 -1.90 6.58 14.36
N LEU A 171 -2.08 5.90 13.22
CA LEU A 171 -1.69 6.39 11.91
C LEU A 171 -2.44 7.69 11.57
N LEU A 172 -3.77 7.68 11.70
CA LEU A 172 -4.62 8.83 11.40
C LEU A 172 -4.28 10.01 12.31
N GLU A 173 -4.23 9.79 13.62
CA GLU A 173 -3.88 10.83 14.59
C GLU A 173 -2.51 11.44 14.31
N THR A 174 -1.50 10.59 14.02
CA THR A 174 -0.15 11.07 13.71
C THR A 174 -0.11 11.87 12.41
N TYR A 175 -0.95 11.54 11.45
CA TYR A 175 -1.08 12.27 10.19
C TYR A 175 -1.80 13.61 10.38
N GLU A 176 -2.89 13.64 11.17
CA GLU A 176 -3.60 14.88 11.50
C GLU A 176 -2.72 15.87 12.27
N ASP A 177 -1.92 15.37 13.23
CA ASP A 177 -0.99 16.19 14.02
C ASP A 177 0.17 16.75 13.18
N ASN A 178 0.67 15.99 12.22
CA ASN A 178 1.79 16.35 11.35
C ASN A 178 1.61 15.76 9.95
N PRO A 179 0.86 16.44 9.06
CA PRO A 179 0.63 15.98 7.69
C PRO A 179 1.94 15.80 6.92
N ARG A 180 2.15 14.60 6.39
CA ARG A 180 3.34 14.19 5.64
C ARG A 180 3.00 13.06 4.68
N LEU A 181 3.91 12.70 3.80
CA LEU A 181 3.67 11.55 2.93
C LEU A 181 3.90 10.23 3.68
N ILE A 182 2.87 9.40 3.79
CA ILE A 182 2.95 8.06 4.37
C ILE A 182 2.48 7.05 3.32
N LEU A 183 3.40 6.19 2.85
CA LEU A 183 3.08 5.10 1.93
C LEU A 183 3.04 3.77 2.68
N ILE A 184 1.96 3.03 2.52
CA ILE A 184 1.75 1.74 3.20
C ILE A 184 1.46 0.67 2.16
N SER A 185 2.32 -0.36 2.09
CA SER A 185 1.95 -1.55 1.33
C SER A 185 1.02 -2.43 2.15
N THR A 186 0.03 -2.99 1.51
CA THR A 186 -0.89 -3.92 2.15
C THR A 186 -1.55 -4.86 1.17
N HIS A 187 -1.88 -6.06 1.63
CA HIS A 187 -2.82 -6.97 0.98
C HIS A 187 -4.22 -6.92 1.61
N HIS A 188 -4.40 -6.15 2.69
CA HIS A 188 -5.68 -5.89 3.37
C HIS A 188 -6.24 -4.51 2.99
N ILE A 189 -6.43 -4.27 1.69
CA ILE A 189 -6.83 -2.94 1.18
C ILE A 189 -8.17 -2.48 1.78
N GLU A 190 -9.09 -3.40 2.03
CA GLU A 190 -10.41 -3.09 2.60
C GLU A 190 -10.34 -2.46 4.00
N GLU A 191 -9.30 -2.80 4.77
CA GLU A 191 -9.13 -2.26 6.13
C GLU A 191 -8.53 -0.83 6.10
N ILE A 192 -7.64 -0.54 5.14
CA ILE A 192 -6.89 0.72 5.10
C ILE A 192 -7.48 1.75 4.14
N GLN A 193 -8.26 1.31 3.15
CA GLN A 193 -8.83 2.22 2.14
C GLN A 193 -9.57 3.44 2.71
N PRO A 194 -10.25 3.37 3.89
CA PRO A 194 -10.92 4.54 4.44
C PRO A 194 -9.97 5.66 4.88
N LEU A 195 -8.69 5.31 5.12
CA LEU A 195 -7.66 6.24 5.60
C LEU A 195 -6.78 6.76 4.46
N CYS A 196 -6.83 6.11 3.28
CA CYS A 196 -5.95 6.45 2.17
C CYS A 196 -6.59 7.44 1.21
N GLU A 197 -5.82 8.42 0.78
CA GLU A 197 -6.20 9.41 -0.22
C GLU A 197 -5.78 8.97 -1.63
N THR A 198 -4.69 8.18 -1.74
CA THR A 198 -4.20 7.67 -3.03
C THR A 198 -3.99 6.16 -3.00
N LEU A 199 -4.10 5.55 -4.18
CA LEU A 199 -3.81 4.13 -4.41
C LEU A 199 -2.81 3.98 -5.55
N ILE A 200 -1.71 3.28 -5.26
CA ILE A 200 -0.70 2.86 -6.22
C ILE A 200 -0.84 1.36 -6.42
N VAL A 201 -1.17 0.92 -7.62
CA VAL A 201 -1.28 -0.50 -7.98
C VAL A 201 -0.03 -0.93 -8.71
N VAL A 202 0.72 -1.86 -8.11
CA VAL A 202 1.93 -2.44 -8.68
C VAL A 202 1.62 -3.81 -9.26
N HIS A 203 1.98 -4.02 -10.52
CA HIS A 203 1.77 -5.29 -11.22
C HIS A 203 2.94 -5.59 -12.15
N GLN A 204 3.55 -6.78 -12.02
CA GLN A 204 4.68 -7.24 -12.85
C GLN A 204 5.79 -6.18 -13.04
N GLY A 205 6.16 -5.49 -11.94
CA GLY A 205 7.21 -4.48 -11.96
C GLY A 205 6.85 -3.15 -12.62
N LYS A 206 5.58 -2.90 -12.85
CA LYS A 206 5.06 -1.62 -13.35
C LYS A 206 4.08 -1.02 -12.35
N VAL A 207 3.96 0.29 -12.36
CA VAL A 207 2.82 0.98 -11.73
C VAL A 207 1.69 0.98 -12.76
N LEU A 208 0.66 0.19 -12.48
CA LEU A 208 -0.49 0.02 -13.35
C LEU A 208 -1.50 1.16 -13.19
N TYR A 209 -1.74 1.54 -11.93
CA TYR A 209 -2.60 2.66 -11.55
C TYR A 209 -1.92 3.50 -10.47
N HIS A 210 -2.11 4.80 -10.55
CA HIS A 210 -1.85 5.76 -9.48
C HIS A 210 -2.97 6.80 -9.55
N HIS A 211 -3.96 6.63 -8.68
CA HIS A 211 -5.19 7.41 -8.69
C HIS A 211 -5.64 7.79 -7.29
N PRO A 212 -6.45 8.84 -7.14
CA PRO A 212 -7.18 9.10 -5.92
C PRO A 212 -7.98 7.86 -5.50
N MET A 213 -7.94 7.52 -4.22
CA MET A 213 -8.62 6.35 -3.68
C MET A 213 -10.15 6.42 -3.92
N GLU A 214 -10.72 7.63 -3.90
CA GLU A 214 -12.14 7.85 -4.15
C GLU A 214 -12.56 7.36 -5.54
N GLU A 215 -11.76 7.64 -6.57
CA GLU A 215 -12.06 7.21 -7.95
C GLU A 215 -12.04 5.69 -8.10
N ILE A 216 -11.04 5.04 -7.50
CA ILE A 216 -10.91 3.58 -7.59
C ILE A 216 -11.97 2.87 -6.74
N ARG A 217 -12.32 3.43 -5.59
CA ARG A 217 -13.33 2.86 -4.70
C ARG A 217 -14.68 2.71 -5.35
N GLU A 218 -15.02 3.57 -6.30
CA GLU A 218 -16.29 3.52 -7.02
C GLU A 218 -16.27 2.61 -8.27
N ARG A 219 -15.15 1.94 -8.57
CA ARG A 219 -15.04 1.02 -9.70
C ARG A 219 -15.45 -0.40 -9.34
N GLY A 220 -15.79 -1.17 -10.38
CA GLY A 220 -16.18 -2.58 -10.29
C GLY A 220 -17.69 -2.76 -10.18
N VAL A 221 -18.33 -3.00 -11.33
CA VAL A 221 -19.77 -3.29 -11.42
C VAL A 221 -19.96 -4.79 -11.49
N LEU A 222 -20.68 -5.38 -10.52
CA LEU A 222 -21.07 -6.80 -10.52
C LEU A 222 -22.50 -6.93 -11.01
N LEU A 223 -22.71 -7.64 -12.12
CA LEU A 223 -24.05 -8.01 -12.62
C LEU A 223 -24.28 -9.51 -12.43
N THR A 224 -25.46 -9.87 -11.94
CA THR A 224 -25.87 -11.27 -11.77
C THR A 224 -27.27 -11.47 -12.36
N GLY A 225 -27.45 -12.51 -13.18
CA GLY A 225 -28.75 -12.85 -13.77
C GLY A 225 -28.63 -13.89 -14.88
N LEU A 226 -29.66 -13.95 -15.75
CA LEU A 226 -29.63 -14.88 -16.89
C LEU A 226 -28.54 -14.50 -17.89
N ILE A 227 -27.89 -15.52 -18.48
CA ILE A 227 -26.74 -15.32 -19.40
C ILE A 227 -27.11 -14.40 -20.56
N GLN A 228 -28.34 -14.56 -21.11
CA GLN A 228 -28.81 -13.74 -22.23
C GLN A 228 -28.94 -12.25 -21.84
N ASP A 229 -29.56 -11.98 -20.70
CA ASP A 229 -29.79 -10.61 -20.23
C ASP A 229 -28.49 -9.91 -19.85
N ILE A 230 -27.57 -10.64 -19.22
CA ILE A 230 -26.21 -10.13 -18.95
C ILE A 230 -25.50 -9.80 -20.27
N GLY A 231 -25.57 -10.68 -21.28
CA GLY A 231 -24.94 -10.45 -22.60
C GLY A 231 -25.43 -9.14 -23.26
N ILE A 232 -26.73 -8.86 -23.17
CA ILE A 232 -27.31 -7.61 -23.67
C ILE A 232 -26.88 -6.41 -22.82
N ALA A 233 -27.00 -6.52 -21.50
CA ALA A 233 -26.68 -5.43 -20.61
C ALA A 233 -25.19 -5.08 -20.60
N SER A 234 -24.28 -6.03 -20.81
CA SER A 234 -22.84 -5.80 -20.81
C SER A 234 -22.24 -5.59 -22.21
N GLN A 235 -23.08 -5.43 -23.24
CA GLN A 235 -22.58 -5.21 -24.60
C GLN A 235 -21.70 -3.96 -24.68
N GLY A 236 -20.47 -4.12 -25.16
CA GLY A 236 -19.47 -3.05 -25.27
C GLY A 236 -18.77 -2.70 -23.96
N ALA A 237 -19.13 -3.33 -22.85
CA ALA A 237 -18.47 -3.12 -21.56
C ALA A 237 -17.19 -3.98 -21.44
N ASP A 238 -16.24 -3.49 -20.65
CA ASP A 238 -14.98 -4.17 -20.38
C ASP A 238 -15.13 -5.19 -19.25
N ILE A 239 -15.45 -6.45 -19.57
CA ILE A 239 -15.60 -7.54 -18.61
C ILE A 239 -14.22 -8.00 -18.13
N ILE A 240 -13.99 -7.96 -16.81
CA ILE A 240 -12.73 -8.37 -16.17
C ILE A 240 -12.83 -9.72 -15.45
N ASP A 241 -14.04 -10.19 -15.15
CA ASP A 241 -14.27 -11.53 -14.60
C ASP A 241 -15.65 -12.05 -14.96
N SER A 242 -15.78 -13.37 -15.08
CA SER A 242 -17.07 -14.01 -15.34
C SER A 242 -17.14 -15.41 -14.72
N ALA A 243 -18.26 -15.71 -14.06
CA ALA A 243 -18.56 -17.03 -13.51
C ALA A 243 -19.95 -17.47 -13.94
N ARG A 244 -20.08 -18.71 -14.47
CA ARG A 244 -21.36 -19.31 -14.87
C ARG A 244 -21.87 -20.28 -13.83
N MET A 245 -23.15 -20.22 -13.52
CA MET A 245 -23.87 -21.12 -12.62
C MET A 245 -25.17 -21.58 -13.30
N GLY A 246 -25.08 -22.65 -14.09
CA GLY A 246 -26.22 -23.16 -14.87
C GLY A 246 -26.68 -22.16 -15.93
N THR A 247 -27.91 -21.68 -15.82
CA THR A 247 -28.52 -20.67 -16.72
C THR A 247 -28.22 -19.22 -16.34
N THR A 248 -27.64 -19.02 -15.18
CA THR A 248 -27.23 -17.70 -14.68
C THR A 248 -25.73 -17.48 -14.82
N SER A 249 -25.32 -16.22 -14.84
CA SER A 249 -23.93 -15.80 -14.79
C SER A 249 -23.77 -14.63 -13.84
N LYS A 250 -22.55 -14.49 -13.30
CA LYS A 250 -22.09 -13.31 -12.60
C LYS A 250 -20.92 -12.75 -13.37
N VAL A 251 -20.94 -11.47 -13.71
CA VAL A 251 -19.85 -10.79 -14.40
C VAL A 251 -19.40 -9.57 -13.63
N MET A 252 -18.09 -9.30 -13.67
CA MET A 252 -17.50 -8.07 -13.16
C MET A 252 -17.04 -7.21 -14.33
N ILE A 253 -17.43 -5.94 -14.32
CA ILE A 253 -17.14 -4.97 -15.37
C ILE A 253 -16.20 -3.90 -14.80
N ASP A 254 -15.19 -3.55 -15.57
CA ASP A 254 -14.28 -2.44 -15.26
C ASP A 254 -14.93 -1.10 -15.62
N ASP A 255 -15.80 -0.64 -14.76
CA ASP A 255 -16.48 0.64 -14.90
C ASP A 255 -16.88 1.19 -13.52
N VAL A 256 -17.28 2.46 -13.49
CA VAL A 256 -17.78 3.12 -12.27
C VAL A 256 -19.19 2.62 -11.93
N TYR A 257 -19.42 2.26 -10.68
CA TYR A 257 -20.74 1.90 -10.18
C TYR A 257 -21.65 3.14 -10.15
N SER A 258 -22.51 3.28 -11.15
CA SER A 258 -23.26 4.48 -11.45
C SER A 258 -24.77 4.25 -11.48
N LYS A 259 -25.53 5.37 -11.43
CA LYS A 259 -27.00 5.33 -11.61
C LYS A 259 -27.39 4.77 -12.98
N GLU A 260 -26.57 4.94 -14.01
CA GLU A 260 -26.80 4.39 -15.35
C GLU A 260 -26.74 2.86 -15.34
N TRP A 261 -25.74 2.29 -14.67
CA TRP A 261 -25.63 0.85 -14.50
C TRP A 261 -26.79 0.28 -13.68
N ILE A 262 -27.24 0.98 -12.63
CA ILE A 262 -28.40 0.58 -11.82
C ILE A 262 -29.65 0.53 -12.70
N ALA A 263 -29.92 1.59 -13.47
CA ALA A 263 -31.08 1.64 -14.36
C ALA A 263 -31.03 0.56 -15.45
N LYS A 264 -29.85 0.32 -16.03
CA LYS A 264 -29.62 -0.71 -17.04
C LYS A 264 -29.85 -2.11 -16.48
N ALA A 265 -29.34 -2.41 -15.29
CA ALA A 265 -29.57 -3.68 -14.61
C ALA A 265 -31.04 -3.92 -14.30
N GLN A 266 -31.75 -2.90 -13.78
CA GLN A 266 -33.19 -2.96 -13.50
C GLN A 266 -34.01 -3.23 -14.78
N HIS A 267 -33.68 -2.55 -15.89
CA HIS A 267 -34.37 -2.74 -17.17
C HIS A 267 -34.28 -4.19 -17.68
N HIS A 268 -33.15 -4.87 -17.41
CA HIS A 268 -32.92 -6.26 -17.83
C HIS A 268 -33.20 -7.30 -16.73
N GLY A 269 -33.77 -6.90 -15.60
CA GLY A 269 -34.08 -7.81 -14.49
C GLY A 269 -32.85 -8.43 -13.82
N LEU A 270 -31.69 -7.73 -13.87
CA LEU A 270 -30.43 -8.18 -13.29
C LEU A 270 -30.27 -7.65 -11.85
N SER A 271 -29.63 -8.45 -11.02
CA SER A 271 -29.05 -7.95 -9.76
C SER A 271 -27.76 -7.22 -10.05
N ILE A 272 -27.57 -6.08 -9.37
CA ILE A 272 -26.36 -5.26 -9.47
C ILE A 272 -25.81 -4.95 -8.09
N GLU A 273 -24.48 -5.07 -7.95
CA GLU A 273 -23.74 -4.76 -6.74
C GLU A 273 -22.44 -4.06 -7.11
N LYS A 274 -21.90 -3.23 -6.18
CA LYS A 274 -20.54 -2.74 -6.29
C LYS A 274 -19.58 -3.83 -5.85
N ALA A 275 -18.51 -4.06 -6.62
CA ALA A 275 -17.46 -5.01 -6.25
C ALA A 275 -16.71 -4.55 -4.98
N ALA A 276 -16.29 -5.48 -4.14
CA ALA A 276 -15.30 -5.20 -3.13
C ALA A 276 -13.99 -4.75 -3.82
N LEU A 277 -13.32 -3.74 -3.27
CA LEU A 277 -12.11 -3.16 -3.88
C LEU A 277 -11.03 -4.22 -4.09
N GLN A 278 -10.84 -5.11 -3.12
CA GLN A 278 -9.89 -6.23 -3.21
C GLN A 278 -10.18 -7.11 -4.42
N ASP A 279 -11.44 -7.51 -4.62
CA ASP A 279 -11.84 -8.38 -5.73
C ASP A 279 -11.66 -7.68 -7.08
N TYR A 280 -12.05 -6.40 -7.15
CA TYR A 280 -11.82 -5.59 -8.34
C TYR A 280 -10.34 -5.52 -8.72
N LEU A 281 -9.45 -5.19 -7.78
CA LEU A 281 -8.01 -5.08 -8.02
C LEU A 281 -7.38 -6.42 -8.44
N VAL A 282 -7.82 -7.53 -7.85
CA VAL A 282 -7.37 -8.88 -8.25
C VAL A 282 -7.76 -9.18 -9.69
N ASN A 283 -9.01 -8.89 -10.09
CA ASN A 283 -9.51 -9.25 -11.41
C ASN A 283 -8.96 -8.33 -12.51
N VAL A 284 -8.83 -7.02 -12.24
CA VAL A 284 -8.23 -6.12 -13.22
C VAL A 284 -6.77 -6.46 -13.48
N THR A 285 -6.00 -6.82 -12.44
CA THR A 285 -4.60 -7.23 -12.62
C THR A 285 -4.45 -8.57 -13.34
N ARG A 286 -5.35 -9.55 -13.12
CA ARG A 286 -5.39 -10.81 -13.88
C ARG A 286 -5.65 -10.59 -15.36
N LYS A 287 -6.55 -9.68 -15.69
CA LYS A 287 -6.86 -9.37 -17.09
C LYS A 287 -5.66 -8.78 -17.81
N GLU A 288 -4.90 -7.92 -17.16
CA GLU A 288 -3.66 -7.40 -17.74
C GLU A 288 -2.61 -8.49 -17.98
N GLU A 289 -2.54 -9.53 -17.11
CA GLU A 289 -1.70 -10.72 -17.36
C GLU A 289 -2.09 -11.45 -18.66
N ALA A 290 -3.37 -11.52 -18.98
CA ALA A 290 -3.88 -12.23 -20.18
C ALA A 290 -3.69 -11.42 -21.48
N ARG A 291 -3.38 -10.13 -21.41
CA ARG A 291 -3.14 -9.24 -22.55
C ARG A 291 -1.67 -9.20 -23.00
N VAL A 292 -0.74 -9.73 -22.19
CA VAL A 292 0.71 -9.82 -22.45
C VAL A 292 1.06 -11.20 -23.00
#